data_bcf46a16aef0c762d0f5c40ee281e20d
#
_entry.id   bcf46a16aef0c762d0f5c40ee281e20d
#
_cell.length_a   1.000
_cell.length_b   1.000
_cell.length_c   1.000
_cell.angle_alpha   90.00
_cell.angle_beta   90.00
_cell.angle_gamma   90.00
#
_symmetry.space_group_name_H-M   'P 1'
#
loop_
_entity.id
_entity.type
_entity.pdbx_description
1 polymer ?
#
loop_
_entity_poly.entity_id
_entity_poly.type
_entity_poly.pdbx_seq_one_letter_code
_entity_poly.pdbx_strand_id
1 'polypeptide(L)'
;MKLLVTSRLPSPWGTYSISAFGQEGERFPHVVLHRGVKEALASNEPVDVRVHSECMTGDVFASQRCDCGEQLHSALGHFKQHGGMLIYLRQEGRGIGLVDKLRAYNLQDEGMDTYEANSAMGHGEDEREYTDATGILAHYGIET
;
A
#
# COMPACT_ATOMS: atom_id res chain seq x y z
N MET A 1 -5.09 1.20 -15.90
CA MET A 1 -3.93 0.93 -15.03
C MET A 1 -2.90 0.15 -15.80
N LYS A 2 -1.73 0.72 -15.96
CA LYS A 2 -0.70 0.20 -16.86
C LYS A 2 0.57 -0.07 -16.07
N LEU A 3 1.22 -1.21 -16.34
CA LEU A 3 2.58 -1.47 -15.87
C LEU A 3 3.54 -0.53 -16.60
N LEU A 4 4.27 0.29 -15.86
CA LEU A 4 5.19 1.27 -16.44
C LEU A 4 6.62 0.74 -16.50
N VAL A 5 7.09 0.10 -15.43
CA VAL A 5 8.45 -0.42 -15.34
C VAL A 5 8.53 -1.43 -14.19
N THR A 6 9.46 -2.38 -14.32
CA THR A 6 9.81 -3.31 -13.25
C THR A 6 11.33 -3.28 -13.08
N SER A 7 11.77 -3.25 -11.83
CA SER A 7 13.17 -3.24 -11.46
C SER A 7 13.43 -4.19 -10.30
N ARG A 8 14.70 -4.45 -10.02
CA ARG A 8 15.13 -5.28 -8.89
C ARG A 8 15.35 -4.40 -7.66
N LEU A 9 14.85 -4.83 -6.50
CA LEU A 9 14.98 -4.10 -5.25
C LEU A 9 15.56 -5.01 -4.14
N PRO A 10 16.86 -4.98 -3.89
CA PRO A 10 17.43 -5.64 -2.73
C PRO A 10 17.01 -4.93 -1.44
N SER A 11 16.69 -5.69 -0.41
CA SER A 11 16.28 -5.15 0.88
C SER A 11 16.66 -6.10 2.02
N PRO A 12 16.57 -5.66 3.28
CA PRO A 12 16.78 -6.55 4.43
C PRO A 12 15.81 -7.73 4.48
N TRP A 13 14.65 -7.61 3.81
CA TRP A 13 13.64 -8.68 3.70
C TRP A 13 13.80 -9.51 2.43
N GLY A 14 14.97 -9.47 1.80
CA GLY A 14 15.26 -10.18 0.56
C GLY A 14 15.21 -9.29 -0.67
N THR A 15 15.46 -9.92 -1.84
CA THR A 15 15.40 -9.22 -3.12
C THR A 15 14.03 -9.39 -3.72
N TYR A 16 13.39 -8.27 -4.02
CA TYR A 16 12.07 -8.18 -4.64
C TYR A 16 12.18 -7.69 -6.08
N SER A 17 11.16 -7.98 -6.87
CA SER A 17 10.86 -7.18 -8.05
C SER A 17 9.96 -6.03 -7.60
N ILE A 18 10.25 -4.82 -8.05
CA ILE A 18 9.43 -3.65 -7.79
C ILE A 18 8.86 -3.14 -9.12
N SER A 19 7.54 -3.01 -9.17
CA SER A 19 6.83 -2.58 -10.37
C SER A 19 6.04 -1.32 -10.07
N ALA A 20 6.00 -0.41 -11.04
CA ALA A 20 5.21 0.81 -10.95
C ALA A 20 4.01 0.71 -11.89
N PHE A 21 2.84 1.10 -11.39
CA PHE A 21 1.58 1.09 -12.14
C PHE A 21 0.94 2.46 -12.13
N GLY A 22 0.47 2.90 -13.27
CA GLY A 22 -0.19 4.19 -13.43
C GLY A 22 -0.42 4.51 -14.89
N GLN A 23 -0.50 5.80 -15.19
CA GLN A 23 -0.52 6.31 -16.54
C GLN A 23 0.87 6.79 -16.92
N GLU A 24 1.16 6.85 -18.21
CA GLU A 24 2.44 7.37 -18.70
C GLU A 24 2.68 8.78 -18.15
N GLY A 25 3.88 9.02 -17.59
CA GLY A 25 4.21 10.30 -16.93
C GLY A 25 3.73 10.44 -15.50
N GLU A 26 3.14 9.39 -14.92
CA GLU A 26 2.66 9.41 -13.53
C GLU A 26 3.81 9.68 -12.55
N ARG A 27 3.64 10.71 -11.71
CA ARG A 27 4.66 11.10 -10.72
C ARG A 27 4.54 10.29 -9.42
N PHE A 28 3.35 9.81 -9.10
CA PHE A 28 3.06 9.06 -7.87
C PHE A 28 2.36 7.75 -8.23
N PRO A 29 3.06 6.83 -8.91
CA PRO A 29 2.45 5.56 -9.30
C PRO A 29 2.18 4.68 -8.09
N HIS A 30 1.23 3.76 -8.23
CA HIS A 30 1.14 2.66 -7.29
C HIS A 30 2.36 1.77 -7.46
N VAL A 31 2.78 1.13 -6.39
CA VAL A 31 3.98 0.32 -6.38
C VAL A 31 3.63 -1.10 -5.94
N VAL A 32 4.22 -2.09 -6.61
CA VAL A 32 4.04 -3.49 -6.26
C VAL A 32 5.41 -4.10 -6.00
N LEU A 33 5.59 -4.67 -4.82
CA LEU A 33 6.72 -5.52 -4.50
C LEU A 33 6.28 -6.97 -4.61
N HIS A 34 7.00 -7.79 -5.39
CA HIS A 34 6.63 -9.19 -5.50
C HIS A 34 7.85 -10.09 -5.55
N ARG A 35 7.64 -11.33 -5.08
CA ARG A 35 8.68 -12.33 -4.96
C ARG A 35 8.06 -13.72 -5.07
N GLY A 36 8.58 -14.56 -5.94
CA GLY A 36 8.10 -15.93 -6.12
C GLY A 36 6.72 -16.07 -6.73
N VAL A 37 6.13 -14.97 -7.22
CA VAL A 37 4.76 -14.98 -7.76
C VAL A 37 4.68 -15.76 -9.07
N LYS A 38 5.63 -15.54 -9.97
CA LYS A 38 5.65 -16.22 -11.27
C LYS A 38 5.76 -17.74 -11.09
N GLU A 39 6.60 -18.18 -10.18
CA GLU A 39 6.81 -19.58 -9.87
C GLU A 39 5.56 -20.20 -9.24
N ALA A 40 4.91 -19.49 -8.32
CA ALA A 40 3.67 -19.95 -7.70
C ALA A 40 2.55 -20.09 -8.73
N LEU A 41 2.39 -19.13 -9.62
CA LEU A 41 1.38 -19.19 -10.68
C LEU A 41 1.65 -20.34 -11.65
N ALA A 42 2.92 -20.57 -12.00
CA ALA A 42 3.30 -21.68 -12.89
C ALA A 42 3.00 -23.05 -12.25
N SER A 43 3.07 -23.16 -10.93
CA SER A 43 2.79 -24.38 -10.16
C SER A 43 1.34 -24.46 -9.68
N ASN A 44 0.48 -23.52 -10.08
CA ASN A 44 -0.91 -23.40 -9.64
C ASN A 44 -1.04 -23.35 -8.11
N GLU A 45 -0.10 -22.68 -7.46
CA GLU A 45 -0.11 -22.48 -6.02
C GLU A 45 -0.72 -21.12 -5.67
N PRO A 46 -1.34 -20.97 -4.48
CA PRO A 46 -1.87 -19.67 -4.06
C PRO A 46 -0.75 -18.66 -3.84
N VAL A 47 -1.06 -17.39 -4.09
CA VAL A 47 -0.16 -16.25 -3.87
C VAL A 47 -0.68 -15.45 -2.70
N ASP A 48 0.15 -15.24 -1.70
CA ASP A 48 -0.18 -14.36 -0.59
C ASP A 48 -0.08 -12.90 -1.05
N VAL A 49 -1.12 -12.13 -0.82
CA VAL A 49 -1.20 -10.72 -1.23
C VAL A 49 -1.56 -9.85 -0.04
N ARG A 50 -0.82 -8.76 0.10
CA ARG A 50 -1.16 -7.67 1.04
C ARG A 50 -1.40 -6.40 0.26
N VAL A 51 -2.56 -5.79 0.44
CA VAL A 51 -2.85 -4.44 -0.04
C VAL A 51 -2.58 -3.47 1.10
N HIS A 52 -1.66 -2.55 0.87
CA HIS A 52 -1.23 -1.57 1.86
C HIS A 52 -1.44 -0.16 1.30
N SER A 53 -2.26 0.63 1.96
CA SER A 53 -2.41 2.04 1.61
C SER A 53 -1.29 2.84 2.23
N GLU A 54 -0.66 3.75 1.46
CA GLU A 54 0.48 4.51 1.95
C GLU A 54 0.14 5.29 3.23
N CYS A 55 1.10 5.32 4.12
CA CYS A 55 1.04 6.06 5.36
C CYS A 55 2.45 6.56 5.67
N MET A 56 2.81 7.73 5.16
CA MET A 56 4.18 8.23 5.29
C MET A 56 4.63 8.29 6.74
N THR A 57 3.77 8.74 7.63
CA THR A 57 4.13 8.89 9.05
C THR A 57 4.44 7.53 9.70
N GLY A 58 3.66 6.51 9.39
CA GLY A 58 3.90 5.15 9.92
C GLY A 58 4.98 4.41 9.15
N ASP A 59 4.93 4.44 7.82
CA ASP A 59 5.81 3.64 6.95
C ASP A 59 7.25 4.15 6.97
N VAL A 60 7.45 5.48 7.03
CA VAL A 60 8.77 6.11 6.96
C VAL A 60 9.27 6.56 8.32
N PHE A 61 8.41 7.15 9.14
CA PHE A 61 8.81 7.82 10.39
C PHE A 61 8.43 7.03 11.64
N ALA A 62 7.91 5.83 11.49
CA ALA A 62 7.57 4.93 12.61
C ALA A 62 6.61 5.57 13.62
N SER A 63 5.60 6.31 13.13
CA SER A 63 4.60 6.94 13.98
C SER A 63 3.91 5.91 14.88
N GLN A 64 3.68 6.27 16.13
CA GLN A 64 2.92 5.46 17.09
C GLN A 64 1.42 5.76 17.06
N ARG A 65 0.96 6.65 16.18
CA ARG A 65 -0.47 6.92 15.99
C ARG A 65 -1.20 5.80 15.22
N CYS A 66 -0.44 4.93 14.55
CA CYS A 66 -0.96 3.80 13.79
C CYS A 66 0.02 2.64 13.84
N ASP A 67 -0.38 1.49 13.32
CA ASP A 67 0.46 0.31 13.19
C ASP A 67 0.90 0.05 11.74
N CYS A 68 0.77 1.05 10.87
CA CYS A 68 1.04 0.90 9.43
C CYS A 68 2.46 0.42 9.14
N GLY A 69 3.45 1.01 9.79
CA GLY A 69 4.85 0.59 9.62
C GLY A 69 5.09 -0.85 10.07
N GLU A 70 4.51 -1.26 11.19
CA GLU A 70 4.59 -2.63 11.69
C GLU A 70 3.93 -3.62 10.73
N GLN A 71 2.75 -3.27 10.19
CA GLN A 71 2.04 -4.08 9.21
C GLN A 71 2.86 -4.25 7.93
N LEU A 72 3.47 -3.17 7.46
CA LEU A 72 4.33 -3.19 6.27
C LEU A 72 5.52 -4.13 6.48
N HIS A 73 6.25 -3.97 7.56
CA HIS A 73 7.41 -4.80 7.87
C HIS A 73 7.05 -6.26 8.11
N SER A 74 5.92 -6.51 8.75
CA SER A 74 5.40 -7.87 8.96
C SER A 74 5.09 -8.57 7.64
N ALA A 75 4.45 -7.87 6.71
CA ALA A 75 4.18 -8.41 5.38
C ALA A 75 5.46 -8.74 4.61
N LEU A 76 6.43 -7.82 4.62
CA LEU A 76 7.71 -8.04 3.95
C LEU A 76 8.49 -9.21 4.57
N GLY A 77 8.46 -9.35 5.88
CA GLY A 77 9.05 -10.49 6.58
C GLY A 77 8.39 -11.83 6.22
N HIS A 78 7.07 -11.83 6.09
CA HIS A 78 6.33 -13.01 5.63
C HIS A 78 6.72 -13.39 4.19
N PHE A 79 6.78 -12.43 3.29
CA PHE A 79 7.12 -12.68 1.89
C PHE A 79 8.59 -13.08 1.70
N LYS A 80 9.47 -12.68 2.62
CA LYS A 80 10.85 -13.14 2.61
C LYS A 80 10.93 -14.67 2.69
N GLN A 81 10.06 -15.28 3.49
CA GLN A 81 10.04 -16.73 3.72
C GLN A 81 9.14 -17.47 2.75
N HIS A 82 7.98 -16.90 2.40
CA HIS A 82 6.92 -17.61 1.68
C HIS A 82 6.68 -17.08 0.27
N GLY A 83 7.35 -15.98 -0.11
CA GLY A 83 7.00 -15.28 -1.34
C GLY A 83 5.67 -14.55 -1.20
N GLY A 84 5.30 -13.77 -2.18
CA GLY A 84 4.04 -13.06 -2.21
C GLY A 84 4.13 -11.70 -2.87
N MET A 85 3.08 -10.92 -2.70
CA MET A 85 2.92 -9.64 -3.35
C MET A 85 2.41 -8.60 -2.37
N LEU A 86 3.09 -7.45 -2.32
CA LEU A 86 2.65 -6.26 -1.63
C LEU A 86 2.20 -5.24 -2.66
N ILE A 87 0.94 -4.83 -2.61
CA ILE A 87 0.42 -3.73 -3.43
C ILE A 87 0.37 -2.49 -2.57
N TYR A 88 1.22 -1.51 -2.88
CA TYR A 88 1.34 -0.26 -2.15
C TYR A 88 0.58 0.83 -2.89
N LEU A 89 -0.63 1.13 -2.40
CA LEU A 89 -1.51 2.11 -3.04
C LEU A 89 -1.20 3.52 -2.56
N ARG A 90 -1.08 4.43 -3.51
CA ARG A 90 -0.79 5.85 -3.23
C ARG A 90 -2.10 6.56 -2.88
N GLN A 91 -2.60 6.33 -1.67
CA GLN A 91 -3.82 6.97 -1.15
C GLN A 91 -3.63 7.32 0.33
N GLU A 92 -2.78 8.32 0.56
CA GLU A 92 -2.41 8.79 1.89
C GLU A 92 -3.63 9.29 2.68
N GLY A 93 -3.62 9.02 4.00
CA GLY A 93 -4.65 9.51 4.91
C GLY A 93 -6.04 8.95 4.61
N ARG A 94 -6.15 7.69 4.21
CA ARG A 94 -7.42 7.06 3.78
C ARG A 94 -8.04 7.78 2.58
N GLY A 95 -7.19 8.30 1.68
CA GLY A 95 -7.61 8.97 0.46
C GLY A 95 -7.73 10.48 0.56
N ILE A 96 -7.58 11.08 1.74
CA ILE A 96 -7.73 12.53 1.92
C ILE A 96 -6.44 13.33 1.71
N GLY A 97 -5.31 12.65 1.63
CA GLY A 97 -4.00 13.27 1.45
C GLY A 97 -3.28 13.57 2.75
N LEU A 98 -1.98 13.84 2.64
CA LEU A 98 -1.10 14.03 3.81
C LEU A 98 -1.44 15.26 4.61
N VAL A 99 -1.70 16.40 3.96
CA VAL A 99 -1.94 17.67 4.66
C VAL A 99 -3.18 17.57 5.54
N ASP A 100 -4.28 17.08 4.99
CA ASP A 100 -5.51 16.93 5.76
C ASP A 100 -5.41 15.84 6.81
N LYS A 101 -4.61 14.80 6.56
CA LYS A 101 -4.28 13.82 7.59
C LYS A 101 -3.59 14.46 8.79
N LEU A 102 -2.62 15.34 8.55
CA LEU A 102 -1.92 16.05 9.64
C LEU A 102 -2.85 17.02 10.38
N ARG A 103 -3.75 17.68 9.65
CA ARG A 103 -4.81 18.47 10.27
C ARG A 103 -5.72 17.62 11.14
N ALA A 104 -6.08 16.43 10.67
CA ALA A 104 -6.86 15.48 11.45
C ALA A 104 -6.15 15.08 12.75
N TYR A 105 -4.85 14.88 12.72
CA TYR A 105 -4.06 14.61 13.93
C TYR A 105 -4.23 15.71 14.98
N ASN A 106 -4.21 16.97 14.55
CA ASN A 106 -4.39 18.10 15.45
C ASN A 106 -5.80 18.09 16.07
N LEU A 107 -6.82 17.80 15.28
CA LEU A 107 -8.19 17.69 15.77
C LEU A 107 -8.37 16.52 16.74
N GLN A 108 -7.71 15.40 16.48
CA GLN A 108 -7.69 14.25 17.37
C GLN A 108 -7.03 14.58 18.72
N ASP A 109 -5.95 15.35 18.69
CA ASP A 109 -5.29 15.83 19.92
C ASP A 109 -6.19 16.77 20.75
N GLU A 110 -7.17 17.39 20.10
CA GLU A 110 -8.20 18.22 20.74
C GLU A 110 -9.39 17.40 21.23
N GLY A 111 -9.37 16.09 21.08
CA GLY A 111 -10.40 15.18 21.59
C GLY A 111 -11.35 14.61 20.56
N MET A 112 -11.22 14.94 19.27
CA MET A 112 -12.05 14.33 18.21
C MET A 112 -11.56 12.92 17.89
N ASP A 113 -12.48 12.01 17.52
CA ASP A 113 -12.12 10.75 16.91
C ASP A 113 -11.85 10.94 15.42
N THR A 114 -11.41 9.87 14.72
CA THR A 114 -11.08 9.94 13.29
C THR A 114 -12.28 10.38 12.44
N TYR A 115 -13.47 9.88 12.75
CA TYR A 115 -14.69 10.24 12.03
C TYR A 115 -15.02 11.73 12.20
N GLU A 116 -15.01 12.22 13.45
CA GLU A 116 -15.30 13.60 13.76
C GLU A 116 -14.30 14.56 13.12
N ALA A 117 -13.00 14.22 13.14
CA ALA A 117 -11.96 15.03 12.54
C ALA A 117 -12.13 15.12 11.03
N ASN A 118 -12.37 14.00 10.35
CA ASN A 118 -12.58 13.98 8.90
C ASN A 118 -13.86 14.72 8.51
N SER A 119 -14.93 14.53 9.27
CA SER A 119 -16.20 15.21 9.03
C SER A 119 -16.08 16.73 9.20
N ALA A 120 -15.32 17.18 10.20
CA ALA A 120 -15.07 18.63 10.43
C ALA A 120 -14.33 19.28 9.25
N MET A 121 -13.54 18.49 8.49
CA MET A 121 -12.82 18.96 7.30
C MET A 121 -13.58 18.74 6.00
N GLY A 122 -14.82 18.21 6.07
CA GLY A 122 -15.65 17.96 4.89
C GLY A 122 -15.35 16.64 4.17
N HIS A 123 -14.64 15.70 4.82
CA HIS A 123 -14.35 14.39 4.26
C HIS A 123 -15.24 13.30 4.86
N GLY A 124 -15.35 12.17 4.14
CA GLY A 124 -15.91 10.94 4.70
C GLY A 124 -14.95 10.29 5.68
N GLU A 125 -15.42 9.25 6.36
CA GLU A 125 -14.60 8.50 7.31
C GLU A 125 -13.41 7.83 6.63
N ASP A 126 -13.65 7.27 5.44
CA ASP A 126 -12.64 6.54 4.67
C ASP A 126 -12.93 6.74 3.17
N GLU A 127 -12.05 7.44 2.47
CA GLU A 127 -12.19 7.71 1.04
C GLU A 127 -11.29 6.81 0.18
N ARG A 128 -10.74 5.72 0.77
CA ARG A 128 -9.91 4.79 0.02
C ARG A 128 -10.71 4.02 -1.02
N GLU A 129 -10.05 3.73 -2.14
CA GLU A 129 -10.58 2.90 -3.21
C GLU A 129 -9.61 1.75 -3.48
N TYR A 130 -10.16 0.58 -3.86
CA TYR A 130 -9.37 -0.62 -4.09
C TYR A 130 -9.50 -1.15 -5.53
N THR A 131 -10.16 -0.40 -6.41
CA THR A 131 -10.32 -0.78 -7.82
C THR A 131 -8.97 -0.95 -8.52
N ASP A 132 -8.00 -0.08 -8.22
CA ASP A 132 -6.66 -0.19 -8.79
C ASP A 132 -5.95 -1.45 -8.35
N ALA A 133 -6.13 -1.88 -7.10
CA ALA A 133 -5.56 -3.14 -6.62
C ALA A 133 -6.13 -4.33 -7.42
N THR A 134 -7.42 -4.34 -7.69
CA THR A 134 -8.06 -5.37 -8.51
C THR A 134 -7.46 -5.41 -9.90
N GLY A 135 -7.25 -4.25 -10.52
CA GLY A 135 -6.62 -4.15 -11.84
C GLY A 135 -5.19 -4.66 -11.85
N ILE A 136 -4.42 -4.37 -10.81
CA ILE A 136 -3.06 -4.87 -10.63
C ILE A 136 -3.04 -6.39 -10.51
N LEU A 137 -3.91 -6.96 -9.67
CA LEU A 137 -4.03 -8.40 -9.52
C LEU A 137 -4.38 -9.09 -10.84
N ALA A 138 -5.30 -8.52 -11.60
CA ALA A 138 -5.67 -9.03 -12.91
C ALA A 138 -4.49 -9.00 -13.88
N HIS A 139 -3.65 -7.98 -13.83
CA HIS A 139 -2.44 -7.89 -14.67
C HIS A 139 -1.50 -9.09 -14.45
N TYR A 140 -1.36 -9.54 -13.20
CA TYR A 140 -0.53 -10.70 -12.86
C TYR A 140 -1.25 -12.04 -13.00
N GLY A 141 -2.54 -12.04 -13.37
CA GLY A 141 -3.32 -13.28 -13.49
C GLY A 141 -3.72 -13.87 -12.15
N ILE A 142 -3.79 -13.07 -11.11
CA ILE A 142 -4.19 -13.49 -9.78
C ILE A 142 -5.68 -13.26 -9.61
N GLU A 143 -6.39 -14.36 -9.30
CA GLU A 143 -7.82 -14.32 -8.98
C GLU A 143 -8.02 -14.41 -7.48
N THR A 144 -9.01 -13.69 -6.97
CA THR A 144 -9.34 -13.65 -5.55
C THR A 144 -10.63 -14.39 -5.27
#